data_5d1719790a48077e4a91b635681cb368
#
_entry.id   5d1719790a48077e4a91b635681cb368
#
_cell.length_a   1.000
_cell.length_b   1.000
_cell.length_c   1.000
_cell.angle_alpha   90.00
_cell.angle_beta   90.00
_cell.angle_gamma   90.00
#
_symmetry.space_group_name_H-M   'P 1'
#
loop_
_entity.id
_entity.type
_entity.pdbx_description
1 polymer ?
#
loop_
_entity_poly.entity_id
_entity_poly.type
_entity_poly.pdbx_seq_one_letter_code
_entity_poly.pdbx_strand_id
1 'polypeptide(L)'
;MKNYIEPNPILVKPLKNFCLYIKFADGKERVYNMSKLIQESSAYKKLQNYEYFKLVKLAGETVEWPDGEDVCPENLYYDSIEYLK
;
A
#
# COMPACT_ATOMS: atom_id res chain seq x y z
N MET A 1 8.38 -14.73 17.04
CA MET A 1 8.32 -15.24 15.66
C MET A 1 6.87 -15.36 15.23
N LYS A 2 6.57 -14.91 14.01
CA LYS A 2 5.22 -15.07 13.50
C LYS A 2 4.95 -16.51 13.13
N ASN A 3 3.75 -16.98 13.46
CA ASN A 3 3.33 -18.33 13.11
C ASN A 3 2.64 -18.41 11.75
N TYR A 4 2.45 -17.27 11.10
CA TYR A 4 1.82 -17.23 9.78
C TYR A 4 2.36 -16.05 9.00
N ILE A 5 2.16 -16.11 7.70
CA ILE A 5 2.61 -15.08 6.77
C ILE A 5 1.36 -14.41 6.20
N GLU A 6 1.37 -13.08 6.15
CA GLU A 6 0.25 -12.35 5.54
C GLU A 6 0.15 -12.73 4.06
N PRO A 7 -1.07 -12.78 3.51
CA PRO A 7 -1.22 -13.05 2.09
C PRO A 7 -0.58 -11.91 1.28
N ASN A 8 0.00 -12.27 0.14
CA ASN A 8 0.61 -11.27 -0.72
C ASN A 8 -0.45 -10.46 -1.46
N PRO A 9 -0.17 -9.19 -1.75
CA PRO A 9 -1.03 -8.43 -2.64
C PRO A 9 -0.92 -8.99 -4.05
N ILE A 10 -2.04 -9.08 -4.75
CA ILE A 10 -2.09 -9.56 -6.13
C ILE A 10 -2.58 -8.50 -7.09
N LEU A 11 -3.08 -7.36 -6.57
CA LEU A 11 -3.52 -6.24 -7.38
C LEU A 11 -3.40 -4.99 -6.53
N VAL A 12 -2.90 -3.90 -7.13
CA VAL A 12 -2.84 -2.60 -6.45
C VAL A 12 -3.28 -1.53 -7.42
N LYS A 13 -4.07 -0.57 -6.93
CA LYS A 13 -4.51 0.59 -7.73
C LYS A 13 -4.44 1.85 -6.87
N PRO A 14 -3.89 2.94 -7.41
CA PRO A 14 -3.92 4.21 -6.68
C PRO A 14 -5.33 4.79 -6.72
N LEU A 15 -5.75 5.35 -5.59
CA LEU A 15 -7.05 5.99 -5.45
C LEU A 15 -6.86 7.44 -5.07
N LYS A 16 -7.95 8.21 -5.03
CA LYS A 16 -7.93 9.60 -4.60
C LYS A 16 -7.44 9.71 -3.15
N ASN A 17 -6.95 10.89 -2.80
CA ASN A 17 -6.53 11.21 -1.44
C ASN A 17 -5.41 10.30 -0.92
N PHE A 18 -4.54 9.87 -1.83
CA PHE A 18 -3.36 9.06 -1.46
C PHE A 18 -3.74 7.76 -0.77
N CYS A 19 -4.80 7.13 -1.25
CA CYS A 19 -5.20 5.81 -0.81
C CYS A 19 -4.82 4.78 -1.85
N LEU A 20 -4.64 3.54 -1.41
CA LEU A 20 -4.35 2.41 -2.30
C LEU A 20 -5.46 1.38 -2.14
N TYR A 21 -5.99 0.92 -3.27
CA TYR A 21 -6.82 -0.26 -3.29
C TYR A 21 -5.91 -1.47 -3.46
N ILE A 22 -6.05 -2.46 -2.60
CA ILE A 22 -5.24 -3.68 -2.69
C ILE A 22 -6.16 -4.90 -2.61
N LYS A 23 -5.95 -5.84 -3.54
CA LYS A 23 -6.55 -7.16 -3.41
C LYS A 23 -5.44 -8.13 -3.01
N PHE A 24 -5.71 -8.91 -1.97
CA PHE A 24 -4.74 -9.87 -1.44
C PHE A 24 -5.05 -11.29 -1.93
N ALA A 25 -4.06 -12.16 -1.82
CA ALA A 25 -4.18 -13.54 -2.30
C ALA A 25 -5.27 -14.34 -1.57
N ASP A 26 -5.66 -13.92 -0.37
CA ASP A 26 -6.76 -14.56 0.36
C ASP A 26 -8.13 -14.10 -0.15
N GLY A 27 -8.18 -13.28 -1.17
CA GLY A 27 -9.42 -12.77 -1.76
C GLY A 27 -9.94 -11.49 -1.14
N LYS A 28 -9.33 -11.03 -0.06
CA LYS A 28 -9.80 -9.80 0.58
C LYS A 28 -9.40 -8.57 -0.23
N GLU A 29 -10.32 -7.62 -0.29
CA GLU A 29 -10.10 -6.32 -0.92
C GLU A 29 -10.04 -5.28 0.18
N ARG A 30 -8.98 -4.47 0.19
CA ARG A 30 -8.76 -3.52 1.27
C ARG A 30 -8.29 -2.17 0.72
N VAL A 31 -8.43 -1.14 1.53
CA VAL A 31 -7.95 0.21 1.19
C VAL A 31 -6.96 0.65 2.26
N TYR A 32 -5.80 1.09 1.82
CA TYR A 32 -4.76 1.59 2.72
C TYR A 32 -4.59 3.08 2.49
N ASN A 33 -4.84 3.88 3.53
CA ASN A 33 -4.74 5.33 3.46
C ASN A 33 -3.32 5.76 3.84
N MET A 34 -2.58 6.32 2.90
CA MET A 34 -1.21 6.75 3.13
C MET A 34 -1.06 8.24 3.41
N SER A 35 -2.16 9.00 3.41
CA SER A 35 -2.04 10.45 3.49
C SER A 35 -1.26 10.93 4.71
N LYS A 36 -1.51 10.33 5.87
CA LYS A 36 -0.81 10.74 7.09
C LYS A 36 0.67 10.39 7.05
N LEU A 37 1.00 9.17 6.59
CA LEU A 37 2.39 8.74 6.47
C LEU A 37 3.16 9.64 5.51
N ILE A 38 2.54 10.01 4.39
CA ILE A 38 3.19 10.85 3.40
C ILE A 38 3.47 12.24 3.96
N GLN A 39 2.57 12.77 4.79
CA GLN A 39 2.75 14.08 5.40
C GLN A 39 3.82 14.06 6.49
N GLU A 40 3.92 12.98 7.25
CA GLU A 40 4.75 12.94 8.45
C GLU A 40 6.12 12.33 8.26
N SER A 41 6.33 11.55 7.21
CA SER A 41 7.58 10.85 7.01
C SER A 41 8.35 11.39 5.81
N SER A 42 9.59 11.80 6.04
CA SER A 42 10.45 12.27 4.96
C SER A 42 10.77 11.16 3.96
N ALA A 43 10.67 9.90 4.39
CA ALA A 43 10.92 8.76 3.51
C ALA A 43 9.90 8.69 2.37
N TYR A 44 8.71 9.26 2.57
CA TYR A 44 7.64 9.24 1.57
C TYR A 44 7.43 10.60 0.91
N LYS A 45 8.40 11.51 1.01
CA LYS A 45 8.22 12.87 0.51
C LYS A 45 7.86 12.92 -0.97
N LYS A 46 8.46 12.07 -1.80
CA LYS A 46 8.17 12.03 -3.23
C LYS A 46 6.72 11.66 -3.52
N LEU A 47 6.09 10.91 -2.64
CA LEU A 47 4.72 10.46 -2.81
C LEU A 47 3.72 11.61 -2.65
N GLN A 48 4.15 12.76 -2.16
CA GLN A 48 3.30 13.95 -2.11
C GLN A 48 2.91 14.42 -3.51
N ASN A 49 3.74 14.10 -4.50
CA ASN A 49 3.39 14.34 -5.89
C ASN A 49 2.51 13.17 -6.36
N TYR A 50 1.24 13.46 -6.62
CA TYR A 50 0.29 12.41 -6.97
C TYR A 50 0.67 11.68 -8.25
N GLU A 51 1.29 12.36 -9.22
CA GLU A 51 1.74 11.71 -10.45
C GLU A 51 2.78 10.63 -10.16
N TYR A 52 3.62 10.85 -9.16
CA TYR A 52 4.57 9.83 -8.73
C TYR A 52 3.87 8.73 -7.91
N PHE A 53 2.93 9.13 -7.04
CA PHE A 53 2.16 8.18 -6.24
C PHE A 53 1.45 7.14 -7.12
N LYS A 54 0.96 7.57 -8.27
CA LYS A 54 0.26 6.68 -9.19
C LYS A 54 1.14 5.57 -9.78
N LEU A 55 2.45 5.69 -9.65
CA LEU A 55 3.38 4.71 -10.21
C LEU A 55 3.59 3.50 -9.32
N VAL A 56 2.79 3.36 -8.27
CA VAL A 56 2.84 2.21 -7.37
C VAL A 56 2.69 0.90 -8.13
N LYS A 57 3.45 -0.13 -7.71
CA LYS A 57 3.40 -1.45 -8.34
C LYS A 57 3.55 -2.55 -7.30
N LEU A 58 3.15 -3.75 -7.69
CA LEU A 58 3.33 -4.91 -6.82
C LEU A 58 4.82 -5.24 -6.70
N ALA A 59 5.23 -5.65 -5.50
CA ALA A 59 6.61 -6.00 -5.20
C ALA A 59 6.64 -7.13 -4.19
N GLY A 60 6.37 -8.36 -4.67
CA GLY A 60 6.39 -9.52 -3.80
C GLY A 60 5.36 -9.45 -2.69
N GLU A 61 5.81 -9.29 -1.48
CA GLU A 61 4.94 -9.28 -0.30
C GLU A 61 4.25 -7.94 -0.07
N THR A 62 4.63 -6.92 -0.83
CA THR A 62 4.11 -5.57 -0.61
C THR A 62 4.00 -4.82 -1.92
N VAL A 63 3.97 -3.49 -1.85
CA VAL A 63 3.94 -2.61 -3.01
C VAL A 63 5.10 -1.64 -2.89
N GLU A 64 5.55 -1.12 -4.02
CA GLU A 64 6.67 -0.17 -4.03
C GLU A 64 6.52 0.84 -5.16
N TRP A 65 7.33 1.88 -5.08
CA TRP A 65 7.41 2.94 -6.09
C TRP A 65 8.77 2.88 -6.79
N PRO A 66 8.92 3.53 -7.94
CA PRO A 66 10.14 3.37 -8.75
C PRO A 66 11.47 3.64 -8.05
N ASP A 67 11.51 4.57 -7.11
CA ASP A 67 12.76 4.89 -6.41
C ASP A 67 12.97 4.06 -5.15
N GLY A 68 12.14 3.03 -4.94
CA GLY A 68 12.36 2.08 -3.85
C GLY A 68 11.54 2.31 -2.60
N GLU A 69 10.70 3.34 -2.56
CA GLU A 69 9.79 3.50 -1.42
C GLU A 69 8.86 2.28 -1.39
N ASP A 70 8.60 1.76 -0.21
CA ASP A 70 7.71 0.62 -0.06
C ASP A 70 6.94 0.74 1.25
N VAL A 71 6.04 -0.20 1.47
CA VAL A 71 5.23 -0.25 2.70
C VAL A 71 5.54 -1.57 3.39
N CYS A 72 5.66 -1.52 4.72
CA CYS A 72 5.83 -2.75 5.48
C CYS A 72 4.67 -3.70 5.19
N PRO A 73 4.93 -4.95 4.79
CA PRO A 73 3.83 -5.88 4.44
C PRO A 73 2.79 -6.04 5.54
N GLU A 74 3.21 -6.09 6.79
CA GLU A 74 2.27 -6.21 7.90
C GLU A 74 1.35 -4.99 7.97
N ASN A 75 1.91 -3.79 7.83
CA ASN A 75 1.11 -2.57 7.87
C ASN A 75 0.14 -2.52 6.70
N LEU A 76 0.60 -2.91 5.53
CA LEU A 76 -0.27 -2.89 4.35
C LEU A 76 -1.50 -3.76 4.55
N TYR A 77 -1.34 -4.90 5.20
CA TYR A 77 -2.45 -5.82 5.41
C TYR A 77 -3.29 -5.45 6.64
N TYR A 78 -2.64 -5.24 7.78
CA TYR A 78 -3.36 -5.06 9.05
C TYR A 78 -3.86 -3.65 9.31
N ASP A 79 -3.20 -2.64 8.75
CA ASP A 79 -3.61 -1.25 8.94
C ASP A 79 -4.54 -0.74 7.84
N SER A 80 -4.83 -1.57 6.86
CA SER A 80 -5.82 -1.23 5.83
C SER A 80 -7.21 -1.59 6.34
N ILE A 81 -8.22 -1.03 5.67
CA ILE A 81 -9.61 -1.29 6.02
C ILE A 81 -10.29 -2.01 4.87
N GLU A 82 -11.41 -2.67 5.18
CA GLU A 82 -12.17 -3.39 4.17
C GLU A 82 -12.66 -2.43 3.09
N TYR A 83 -12.51 -2.84 1.82
CA TYR A 83 -13.00 -2.05 0.70
C TYR A 83 -14.50 -2.28 0.55
N LEU A 84 -15.27 -1.21 0.69
CA LEU A 84 -16.72 -1.26 0.55
C LEU A 84 -17.11 -0.69 -0.79
N LYS A 85 -17.82 -1.49 -1.59
CA LYS A 85 -18.26 -1.09 -2.92
C LYS A 85 -19.51 -0.24 -2.86
#